data_5d33857d8e85d9e0267f406a2330c41f
#
_entry.id   5d33857d8e85d9e0267f406a2330c41f
#
_cell.length_a   1.000
_cell.length_b   1.000
_cell.length_c   1.000
_cell.angle_alpha   90.00
_cell.angle_beta   90.00
_cell.angle_gamma   90.00
#
_symmetry.space_group_name_H-M   'P 1'
#
loop_
_entity.id
_entity.type
_entity.pdbx_description
1 polymer ?
#
loop_
_entity_poly.entity_id
_entity_poly.type
_entity_poly.pdbx_seq_one_letter_code
_entity_poly.pdbx_strand_id
1 'polypeptide(L)'
;VMQYPEYQLFDETVRADIAYGPRNMGLGAAEIDARVAEAASFAGLDASLLDKSPFELSGGQKRRAAIAGVMAMRPEILVLDEPAAGLDPRGREDIFKGLARYRAESGATVIVVSHSMEDMARYCDYLAVMNDGEIFLRGTQREVFGKSDALQSIGLDVPDVTRLCALLREGGMPLPDDIYTVEAATAAILPLLGGDADA
;
A
#
# COMPACT_ATOMS: atom_id res chain seq x y z
N VAL A 1 9.32 -7.26 -3.92
CA VAL A 1 8.18 -7.64 -4.80
C VAL A 1 8.29 -6.76 -6.04
N MET A 2 8.53 -7.37 -7.18
CA MET A 2 8.66 -6.67 -8.47
C MET A 2 7.30 -6.23 -8.99
N GLN A 3 7.29 -5.28 -9.92
CA GLN A 3 6.09 -4.93 -10.69
C GLN A 3 5.53 -6.19 -11.39
N TYR A 4 4.22 -6.40 -11.34
CA TYR A 4 3.54 -7.62 -11.83
C TYR A 4 4.04 -8.93 -11.18
N PRO A 5 3.99 -9.05 -9.85
CA PRO A 5 4.50 -10.20 -9.12
C PRO A 5 3.74 -11.50 -9.45
N GLU A 6 2.53 -11.39 -9.97
CA GLU A 6 1.70 -12.51 -10.43
C GLU A 6 2.33 -13.37 -11.54
N TYR A 7 3.30 -12.84 -12.27
CA TYR A 7 4.05 -13.63 -13.26
C TYR A 7 5.13 -14.54 -12.66
N GLN A 8 5.37 -14.41 -11.36
CA GLN A 8 6.36 -15.22 -10.64
C GLN A 8 5.77 -16.51 -10.05
N LEU A 9 4.44 -16.70 -10.15
CA LEU A 9 3.77 -17.92 -9.67
C LEU A 9 4.01 -19.07 -10.64
N PHE A 10 4.49 -20.21 -10.12
CA PHE A 10 4.92 -21.33 -10.95
C PHE A 10 4.59 -22.73 -10.38
N ASP A 11 4.23 -22.83 -9.09
CA ASP A 11 4.01 -24.11 -8.43
C ASP A 11 2.59 -24.66 -8.72
N GLU A 12 2.32 -25.90 -8.36
CA GLU A 12 1.04 -26.58 -8.62
C GLU A 12 -0.12 -25.96 -7.82
N THR A 13 0.16 -25.48 -6.60
CA THR A 13 -0.84 -24.85 -5.73
C THR A 13 -0.33 -23.53 -5.17
N VAL A 14 -1.27 -22.64 -4.84
CA VAL A 14 -0.96 -21.36 -4.17
C VAL A 14 -0.19 -21.56 -2.86
N ARG A 15 -0.59 -22.58 -2.08
CA ARG A 15 0.12 -22.98 -0.86
C ARG A 15 1.59 -23.31 -1.14
N ALA A 16 1.84 -24.07 -2.20
CA ALA A 16 3.18 -24.49 -2.57
C ALA A 16 4.04 -23.30 -3.01
N ASP A 17 3.47 -22.37 -3.78
CA ASP A 17 4.14 -21.12 -4.18
C ASP A 17 4.50 -20.27 -2.97
N ILE A 18 3.56 -20.02 -2.05
CA ILE A 18 3.83 -19.22 -0.83
C ILE A 18 4.86 -19.93 0.06
N ALA A 19 4.84 -21.27 0.15
CA ALA A 19 5.78 -22.06 0.92
C ALA A 19 7.18 -22.14 0.31
N TYR A 20 7.37 -21.76 -0.94
CA TYR A 20 8.63 -21.93 -1.66
C TYR A 20 9.82 -21.23 -0.97
N GLY A 21 9.63 -19.96 -0.61
CA GLY A 21 10.65 -19.21 0.13
C GLY A 21 11.00 -19.84 1.48
N PRO A 22 10.02 -20.04 2.38
CA PRO A 22 10.22 -20.72 3.66
C PRO A 22 10.88 -22.11 3.56
N ARG A 23 10.53 -22.91 2.55
CA ARG A 23 11.21 -24.21 2.29
C ARG A 23 12.70 -24.03 1.98
N ASN A 24 13.04 -23.06 1.12
CA ASN A 24 14.43 -22.79 0.76
C ASN A 24 15.25 -22.22 1.94
N MET A 25 14.57 -21.63 2.93
CA MET A 25 15.20 -21.22 4.19
C MET A 25 15.48 -22.41 5.14
N GLY A 26 15.04 -23.61 4.79
CA GLY A 26 15.26 -24.82 5.59
C GLY A 26 14.36 -24.93 6.82
N LEU A 27 13.20 -24.27 6.81
CA LEU A 27 12.26 -24.30 7.93
C LEU A 27 11.52 -25.65 8.03
N GLY A 28 11.10 -26.01 9.24
CA GLY A 28 10.31 -27.20 9.47
C GLY A 28 8.86 -27.09 8.95
N ALA A 29 8.23 -28.21 8.62
CA ALA A 29 6.90 -28.23 8.00
C ALA A 29 5.84 -27.43 8.79
N ALA A 30 5.78 -27.59 10.11
CA ALA A 30 4.80 -26.89 10.95
C ALA A 30 5.01 -25.35 10.93
N GLU A 31 6.26 -24.90 10.85
CA GLU A 31 6.56 -23.46 10.74
C GLU A 31 6.21 -22.94 9.34
N ILE A 32 6.48 -23.72 8.29
CA ILE A 32 6.09 -23.37 6.92
C ILE A 32 4.58 -23.18 6.84
N ASP A 33 3.80 -24.12 7.35
CA ASP A 33 2.32 -24.06 7.33
C ASP A 33 1.81 -22.81 8.08
N ALA A 34 2.39 -22.52 9.24
CA ALA A 34 2.03 -21.33 10.02
C ALA A 34 2.34 -20.03 9.25
N ARG A 35 3.52 -19.94 8.62
CA ARG A 35 3.93 -18.76 7.82
C ARG A 35 3.08 -18.59 6.57
N VAL A 36 2.71 -19.68 5.91
CA VAL A 36 1.80 -19.63 4.74
C VAL A 36 0.43 -19.06 5.14
N ALA A 37 -0.16 -19.58 6.23
CA ALA A 37 -1.47 -19.11 6.71
C ALA A 37 -1.44 -17.64 7.13
N GLU A 38 -0.40 -17.24 7.86
CA GLU A 38 -0.19 -15.86 8.31
C GLU A 38 -0.01 -14.91 7.11
N ALA A 39 0.87 -15.24 6.18
CA ALA A 39 1.15 -14.43 4.99
C ALA A 39 -0.06 -14.29 4.07
N ALA A 40 -0.82 -15.36 3.86
CA ALA A 40 -2.08 -15.33 3.14
C ALA A 40 -3.08 -14.37 3.80
N SER A 41 -3.19 -14.41 5.13
CA SER A 41 -4.03 -13.48 5.89
C SER A 41 -3.60 -12.02 5.73
N PHE A 42 -2.31 -11.72 5.79
CA PHE A 42 -1.80 -10.35 5.57
C PHE A 42 -2.08 -9.86 4.15
N ALA A 43 -1.88 -10.71 3.14
CA ALA A 43 -2.16 -10.36 1.75
C ALA A 43 -3.67 -10.29 1.42
N GLY A 44 -4.55 -10.61 2.38
CA GLY A 44 -6.00 -10.66 2.15
C GLY A 44 -6.42 -11.76 1.17
N LEU A 45 -5.68 -12.87 1.15
CA LEU A 45 -5.97 -14.04 0.33
C LEU A 45 -6.85 -15.01 1.12
N ASP A 46 -7.99 -15.40 0.54
CA ASP A 46 -8.89 -16.38 1.16
C ASP A 46 -8.22 -17.74 1.29
N ALA A 47 -8.33 -18.35 2.47
CA ALA A 47 -7.72 -19.65 2.74
C ALA A 47 -8.23 -20.77 1.82
N SER A 48 -9.45 -20.69 1.31
CA SER A 48 -10.02 -21.66 0.35
C SER A 48 -9.31 -21.67 -1.01
N LEU A 49 -8.48 -20.65 -1.29
CA LEU A 49 -7.71 -20.54 -2.52
C LEU A 49 -6.34 -21.22 -2.41
N LEU A 50 -5.88 -21.55 -1.20
CA LEU A 50 -4.53 -22.07 -0.98
C LEU A 50 -4.26 -23.40 -1.70
N ASP A 51 -5.27 -24.24 -1.83
CA ASP A 51 -5.15 -25.56 -2.45
C ASP A 51 -5.53 -25.56 -3.95
N LYS A 52 -5.84 -24.38 -4.50
CA LYS A 52 -6.08 -24.20 -5.94
C LYS A 52 -4.78 -23.97 -6.70
N SER A 53 -4.83 -24.22 -8.02
CA SER A 53 -3.75 -23.82 -8.90
C SER A 53 -3.68 -22.29 -9.01
N PRO A 54 -2.49 -21.68 -8.98
CA PRO A 54 -2.35 -20.23 -9.24
C PRO A 54 -2.97 -19.78 -10.56
N PHE A 55 -3.03 -20.67 -11.55
CA PHE A 55 -3.58 -20.38 -12.87
C PHE A 55 -5.12 -20.23 -12.87
N GLU A 56 -5.80 -20.74 -11.86
CA GLU A 56 -7.26 -20.60 -11.67
C GLU A 56 -7.65 -19.29 -10.98
N LEU A 57 -6.68 -18.54 -10.47
CA LEU A 57 -6.90 -17.30 -9.73
C LEU A 57 -7.16 -16.12 -10.67
N SER A 58 -7.97 -15.15 -10.21
CA SER A 58 -8.04 -13.82 -10.85
C SER A 58 -6.70 -13.08 -10.73
N GLY A 59 -6.47 -12.06 -11.57
CA GLY A 59 -5.24 -11.27 -11.52
C GLY A 59 -4.95 -10.68 -10.14
N GLY A 60 -5.96 -10.13 -9.47
CA GLY A 60 -5.82 -9.61 -8.10
C GLY A 60 -5.50 -10.69 -7.06
N GLN A 61 -6.09 -11.88 -7.18
CA GLN A 61 -5.77 -13.02 -6.31
C GLN A 61 -4.35 -13.54 -6.55
N LYS A 62 -3.90 -13.61 -7.81
CA LYS A 62 -2.51 -13.96 -8.15
C LYS A 62 -1.52 -12.99 -7.51
N ARG A 63 -1.78 -11.69 -7.62
CA ARG A 63 -0.95 -10.65 -7.02
C ARG A 63 -0.85 -10.80 -5.51
N ARG A 64 -1.99 -11.04 -4.82
CA ARG A 64 -2.02 -11.29 -3.38
C ARG A 64 -1.22 -12.56 -3.00
N ALA A 65 -1.33 -13.63 -3.78
CA ALA A 65 -0.57 -14.85 -3.56
C ALA A 65 0.95 -14.61 -3.70
N ALA A 66 1.38 -13.87 -4.72
CA ALA A 66 2.79 -13.54 -4.92
C ALA A 66 3.35 -12.63 -3.81
N ILE A 67 2.58 -11.64 -3.34
CA ILE A 67 2.95 -10.80 -2.19
C ILE A 67 3.06 -11.67 -0.92
N ALA A 68 2.10 -12.58 -0.69
CA ALA A 68 2.13 -13.52 0.44
C ALA A 68 3.39 -14.39 0.41
N GLY A 69 3.84 -14.86 -0.76
CA GLY A 69 5.06 -15.64 -0.91
C GLY A 69 6.32 -14.91 -0.41
N VAL A 70 6.39 -13.59 -0.62
CA VAL A 70 7.50 -12.78 -0.08
C VAL A 70 7.33 -12.53 1.42
N MET A 71 6.12 -12.21 1.88
CA MET A 71 5.82 -11.99 3.31
C MET A 71 6.08 -13.22 4.17
N ALA A 72 5.84 -14.45 3.62
CA ALA A 72 6.08 -15.70 4.32
C ALA A 72 7.56 -15.91 4.70
N MET A 73 8.49 -15.27 4.02
CA MET A 73 9.91 -15.28 4.37
C MET A 73 10.21 -14.38 5.58
N ARG A 74 9.27 -13.53 6.02
CA ARG A 74 9.43 -12.55 7.11
C ARG A 74 10.66 -11.67 6.93
N PRO A 75 10.78 -10.94 5.81
CA PRO A 75 11.92 -10.05 5.59
C PRO A 75 11.92 -8.89 6.60
N GLU A 76 13.10 -8.44 7.02
CA GLU A 76 13.25 -7.22 7.84
C GLU A 76 12.91 -5.95 7.04
N ILE A 77 13.13 -5.99 5.72
CA ILE A 77 12.80 -4.91 4.79
C ILE A 77 11.98 -5.49 3.65
N LEU A 78 10.74 -5.06 3.51
CA LEU A 78 9.82 -5.45 2.43
C LEU A 78 9.69 -4.30 1.43
N VAL A 79 10.19 -4.49 0.22
CA VAL A 79 10.07 -3.51 -0.88
C VAL A 79 9.03 -3.99 -1.87
N LEU A 80 8.04 -3.13 -2.18
CA LEU A 80 6.97 -3.44 -3.12
C LEU A 80 6.93 -2.35 -4.21
N ASP A 81 6.96 -2.79 -5.45
CA ASP A 81 6.85 -1.93 -6.62
C ASP A 81 5.43 -2.03 -7.19
N GLU A 82 4.68 -0.91 -7.11
CA GLU A 82 3.28 -0.77 -7.55
C GLU A 82 2.35 -1.91 -7.04
N PRO A 83 2.30 -2.19 -5.72
CA PRO A 83 1.60 -3.39 -5.20
C PRO A 83 0.09 -3.38 -5.48
N ALA A 84 -0.51 -2.22 -5.67
CA ALA A 84 -1.95 -2.04 -5.88
C ALA A 84 -2.33 -1.73 -7.34
N ALA A 85 -1.37 -1.72 -8.27
CA ALA A 85 -1.66 -1.41 -9.68
C ALA A 85 -2.64 -2.44 -10.29
N GLY A 86 -3.67 -1.94 -10.98
CA GLY A 86 -4.67 -2.77 -11.65
C GLY A 86 -5.68 -3.46 -10.71
N LEU A 87 -5.65 -3.18 -9.40
CA LEU A 87 -6.68 -3.62 -8.46
C LEU A 87 -7.86 -2.64 -8.45
N ASP A 88 -9.05 -3.17 -8.15
CA ASP A 88 -10.20 -2.35 -7.82
C ASP A 88 -9.98 -1.59 -6.49
N PRO A 89 -10.79 -0.57 -6.17
CA PRO A 89 -10.60 0.24 -4.96
C PRO A 89 -10.57 -0.58 -3.67
N ARG A 90 -11.42 -1.61 -3.57
CA ARG A 90 -11.45 -2.50 -2.40
C ARG A 90 -10.20 -3.38 -2.31
N GLY A 91 -9.78 -3.94 -3.44
CA GLY A 91 -8.55 -4.74 -3.53
C GLY A 91 -7.30 -3.94 -3.15
N ARG A 92 -7.25 -2.67 -3.59
CA ARG A 92 -6.20 -1.72 -3.21
C ARG A 92 -6.17 -1.47 -1.70
N GLU A 93 -7.31 -1.14 -1.12
CA GLU A 93 -7.44 -0.89 0.32
C GLU A 93 -7.04 -2.11 1.15
N ASP A 94 -7.48 -3.30 0.76
CA ASP A 94 -7.15 -4.56 1.45
C ASP A 94 -5.65 -4.85 1.46
N ILE A 95 -4.95 -4.60 0.35
CA ILE A 95 -3.48 -4.77 0.26
C ILE A 95 -2.79 -3.81 1.23
N PHE A 96 -3.12 -2.53 1.21
CA PHE A 96 -2.48 -1.56 2.10
C PHE A 96 -2.78 -1.80 3.58
N LYS A 97 -4.02 -2.17 3.93
CA LYS A 97 -4.39 -2.59 5.30
C LYS A 97 -3.58 -3.82 5.74
N GLY A 98 -3.41 -4.78 4.83
CA GLY A 98 -2.60 -5.96 5.08
C GLY A 98 -1.13 -5.63 5.31
N LEU A 99 -0.55 -4.73 4.51
CA LEU A 99 0.83 -4.25 4.67
C LEU A 99 1.01 -3.49 5.99
N ALA A 100 0.07 -2.63 6.36
CA ALA A 100 0.10 -1.92 7.64
C ALA A 100 0.06 -2.88 8.83
N ARG A 101 -0.81 -3.91 8.77
CA ARG A 101 -0.89 -4.96 9.78
C ARG A 101 0.40 -5.78 9.85
N TYR A 102 0.94 -6.20 8.70
CA TYR A 102 2.22 -6.90 8.60
C TYR A 102 3.34 -6.11 9.27
N ARG A 103 3.48 -4.82 8.95
CA ARG A 103 4.47 -3.94 9.56
C ARG A 103 4.32 -3.86 11.08
N ALA A 104 3.08 -3.68 11.56
CA ALA A 104 2.80 -3.56 13.00
C ALA A 104 3.13 -4.84 13.78
N GLU A 105 2.89 -6.02 13.20
CA GLU A 105 3.08 -7.31 13.86
C GLU A 105 4.52 -7.84 13.72
N SER A 106 5.17 -7.62 12.56
CA SER A 106 6.54 -8.11 12.31
C SER A 106 7.64 -7.13 12.70
N GLY A 107 7.34 -5.83 12.84
CA GLY A 107 8.33 -4.78 13.02
C GLY A 107 9.16 -4.47 11.77
N ALA A 108 8.82 -5.04 10.62
CA ALA A 108 9.52 -4.84 9.36
C ALA A 108 9.41 -3.40 8.84
N THR A 109 10.44 -2.95 8.13
CA THR A 109 10.36 -1.73 7.33
C THR A 109 9.67 -2.06 6.00
N VAL A 110 8.57 -1.37 5.70
CA VAL A 110 7.84 -1.52 4.43
C VAL A 110 8.11 -0.32 3.55
N ILE A 111 8.65 -0.57 2.35
CA ILE A 111 8.91 0.46 1.34
C ILE A 111 7.96 0.19 0.16
N VAL A 112 7.15 1.18 -0.17
CA VAL A 112 6.22 1.13 -1.30
C VAL A 112 6.67 2.12 -2.36
N VAL A 113 6.87 1.65 -3.58
CA VAL A 113 7.06 2.50 -4.76
C VAL A 113 5.71 2.62 -5.45
N SER A 114 5.24 3.83 -5.64
CA SER A 114 3.98 4.12 -6.33
C SER A 114 3.96 5.54 -6.88
N HIS A 115 3.12 5.77 -7.90
CA HIS A 115 2.81 7.08 -8.44
C HIS A 115 1.47 7.65 -7.92
N SER A 116 0.75 6.91 -7.05
CA SER A 116 -0.50 7.36 -6.44
C SER A 116 -0.21 8.24 -5.23
N MET A 117 -0.44 9.54 -5.37
CA MET A 117 -0.26 10.50 -4.27
C MET A 117 -1.24 10.22 -3.13
N GLU A 118 -2.46 9.77 -3.44
CA GLU A 118 -3.49 9.40 -2.48
C GLU A 118 -3.05 8.22 -1.60
N ASP A 119 -2.46 7.17 -2.20
CA ASP A 119 -1.97 6.02 -1.45
C ASP A 119 -0.80 6.42 -0.56
N MET A 120 0.13 7.23 -1.09
CA MET A 120 1.26 7.73 -0.33
C MET A 120 0.81 8.61 0.84
N ALA A 121 -0.18 9.46 0.63
CA ALA A 121 -0.74 10.31 1.68
C ALA A 121 -1.50 9.50 2.75
N ARG A 122 -2.13 8.39 2.38
CA ARG A 122 -2.96 7.60 3.29
C ARG A 122 -2.19 6.57 4.10
N TYR A 123 -1.14 5.97 3.51
CA TYR A 123 -0.50 4.78 4.06
C TYR A 123 0.98 4.93 4.41
N CYS A 124 1.64 6.00 3.99
CA CYS A 124 3.07 6.20 4.23
C CYS A 124 3.33 7.29 5.26
N ASP A 125 4.19 7.03 6.24
CA ASP A 125 4.60 8.02 7.24
C ASP A 125 5.71 8.94 6.73
N TYR A 126 6.54 8.43 5.83
CA TYR A 126 7.71 9.11 5.28
C TYR A 126 7.78 8.91 3.77
N LEU A 127 8.06 9.97 3.05
CA LEU A 127 8.09 10.00 1.59
C LEU A 127 9.50 10.30 1.08
N ALA A 128 9.88 9.65 -0.02
CA ALA A 128 11.05 9.98 -0.80
C ALA A 128 10.63 10.13 -2.27
N VAL A 129 10.75 11.33 -2.79
CA VAL A 129 10.42 11.66 -4.18
C VAL A 129 11.67 11.50 -5.03
N MET A 130 11.60 10.64 -6.04
CA MET A 130 12.70 10.39 -6.98
C MET A 130 12.48 11.20 -8.24
N ASN A 131 13.56 11.84 -8.74
CA ASN A 131 13.60 12.48 -10.06
C ASN A 131 14.98 12.28 -10.66
N ASP A 132 15.06 11.91 -11.93
CA ASP A 132 16.30 11.70 -12.69
C ASP A 132 17.34 10.81 -11.96
N GLY A 133 16.87 9.79 -11.21
CA GLY A 133 17.73 8.85 -10.49
C GLY A 133 18.23 9.34 -9.12
N GLU A 134 17.84 10.55 -8.70
CA GLU A 134 18.22 11.14 -7.43
C GLU A 134 17.01 11.37 -6.51
N ILE A 135 17.25 11.46 -5.20
CA ILE A 135 16.22 11.85 -4.24
C ILE A 135 16.04 13.39 -4.34
N PHE A 136 14.95 13.82 -4.97
CA PHE A 136 14.59 15.21 -5.14
C PHE A 136 14.05 15.86 -3.85
N LEU A 137 13.12 15.19 -3.18
CA LEU A 137 12.55 15.57 -1.89
C LEU A 137 12.44 14.35 -0.98
N ARG A 138 12.53 14.58 0.32
CA ARG A 138 12.24 13.56 1.32
C ARG A 138 11.74 14.21 2.61
N GLY A 139 10.90 13.48 3.35
CA GLY A 139 10.37 13.94 4.62
C GLY A 139 9.02 13.33 4.93
N THR A 140 8.36 13.87 5.93
CA THR A 140 6.97 13.58 6.27
C THR A 140 6.04 14.06 5.15
N GLN A 141 4.78 13.65 5.18
CA GLN A 141 3.76 14.13 4.24
C GLN A 141 3.71 15.67 4.18
N ARG A 142 3.75 16.33 5.34
CA ARG A 142 3.74 17.81 5.43
C ARG A 142 4.94 18.44 4.75
N GLU A 143 6.14 17.87 4.93
CA GLU A 143 7.38 18.40 4.35
C GLU A 143 7.44 18.21 2.84
N VAL A 144 6.81 17.17 2.31
CA VAL A 144 6.81 16.86 0.87
C VAL A 144 5.62 17.52 0.17
N PHE A 145 4.39 17.26 0.61
CA PHE A 145 3.19 17.83 -0.03
C PHE A 145 3.04 19.35 0.20
N GLY A 146 3.64 19.90 1.26
CA GLY A 146 3.74 21.34 1.45
C GLY A 146 4.58 22.07 0.39
N LYS A 147 5.31 21.32 -0.47
CA LYS A 147 6.11 21.86 -1.58
C LYS A 147 5.47 21.57 -2.94
N SER A 148 4.17 21.87 -3.07
CA SER A 148 3.38 21.58 -4.28
C SER A 148 4.02 22.11 -5.57
N ASP A 149 4.55 23.36 -5.56
CA ASP A 149 5.19 23.95 -6.74
C ASP A 149 6.44 23.17 -7.18
N ALA A 150 7.22 22.66 -6.20
CA ALA A 150 8.39 21.85 -6.49
C ALA A 150 7.99 20.50 -7.08
N LEU A 151 6.94 19.85 -6.57
CA LEU A 151 6.40 18.59 -7.12
C LEU A 151 5.91 18.81 -8.55
N GLN A 152 5.14 19.88 -8.80
CA GLN A 152 4.63 20.21 -10.13
C GLN A 152 5.75 20.47 -11.14
N SER A 153 6.87 21.07 -10.71
CA SER A 153 8.03 21.33 -11.58
C SER A 153 8.66 20.07 -12.18
N ILE A 154 8.43 18.90 -11.54
CA ILE A 154 8.90 17.59 -12.00
C ILE A 154 7.76 16.69 -12.52
N GLY A 155 6.58 17.27 -12.74
CA GLY A 155 5.41 16.55 -13.28
C GLY A 155 4.66 15.69 -12.27
N LEU A 156 4.91 15.84 -10.98
CA LEU A 156 4.11 15.26 -9.90
C LEU A 156 3.12 16.28 -9.35
N ASP A 157 2.07 15.79 -8.68
CA ASP A 157 1.10 16.66 -8.01
C ASP A 157 0.99 16.29 -6.52
N VAL A 158 0.16 17.00 -5.80
CA VAL A 158 -0.32 16.63 -4.46
C VAL A 158 -1.64 15.88 -4.58
N PRO A 159 -2.12 15.18 -3.52
CA PRO A 159 -3.45 14.58 -3.56
C PRO A 159 -4.53 15.58 -3.97
N ASP A 160 -5.51 15.14 -4.79
CA ASP A 160 -6.58 16.02 -5.30
C ASP A 160 -7.33 16.75 -4.18
N VAL A 161 -7.55 16.07 -3.07
CA VAL A 161 -8.20 16.65 -1.89
C VAL A 161 -7.37 17.79 -1.27
N THR A 162 -6.05 17.69 -1.29
CA THR A 162 -5.15 18.75 -0.79
C THR A 162 -5.30 20.00 -1.64
N ARG A 163 -5.37 19.84 -2.95
CA ARG A 163 -5.59 20.94 -3.92
C ARG A 163 -6.98 21.55 -3.74
N LEU A 164 -8.02 20.76 -3.55
CA LEU A 164 -9.36 21.24 -3.23
C LEU A 164 -9.36 22.10 -1.94
N CYS A 165 -8.74 21.58 -0.86
CA CYS A 165 -8.66 22.32 0.40
C CYS A 165 -7.87 23.62 0.28
N ALA A 166 -6.82 23.68 -0.57
CA ALA A 166 -6.10 24.90 -0.87
C ALA A 166 -7.02 25.96 -1.53
N LEU A 167 -7.78 25.58 -2.55
CA LEU A 167 -8.75 26.45 -3.20
C LEU A 167 -9.84 26.96 -2.25
N LEU A 168 -10.35 26.09 -1.37
CA LEU A 168 -11.34 26.49 -0.36
C LEU A 168 -10.76 27.51 0.65
N ARG A 169 -9.48 27.37 1.04
CA ARG A 169 -8.77 28.34 1.89
C ARG A 169 -8.62 29.70 1.19
N GLU A 170 -8.26 29.70 -0.09
CA GLU A 170 -8.21 30.92 -0.90
C GLU A 170 -9.58 31.60 -0.98
N GLY A 171 -10.66 30.82 -1.01
CA GLY A 171 -12.05 31.28 -0.91
C GLY A 171 -12.49 31.75 0.49
N GLY A 172 -11.58 31.73 1.48
CA GLY A 172 -11.83 32.23 2.84
C GLY A 172 -12.31 31.17 3.84
N MET A 173 -12.32 29.85 3.47
CA MET A 173 -12.68 28.80 4.41
C MET A 173 -11.50 28.52 5.37
N PRO A 174 -11.71 28.53 6.71
CA PRO A 174 -10.63 28.36 7.69
C PRO A 174 -10.22 26.88 7.85
N LEU A 175 -9.61 26.31 6.81
CA LEU A 175 -9.13 24.91 6.80
C LEU A 175 -7.63 24.85 7.16
N PRO A 176 -7.20 23.77 7.86
CA PRO A 176 -5.78 23.46 8.05
C PRO A 176 -5.02 23.31 6.71
N ASP A 177 -3.69 23.50 6.75
CA ASP A 177 -2.81 23.39 5.58
C ASP A 177 -2.26 21.97 5.34
N ASP A 178 -2.51 21.05 6.28
CA ASP A 178 -2.00 19.68 6.33
C ASP A 178 -3.08 18.61 6.07
N ILE A 179 -4.04 18.92 5.20
CA ILE A 179 -5.08 17.98 4.77
C ILE A 179 -4.62 17.26 3.51
N TYR A 180 -4.39 15.93 3.63
CA TYR A 180 -3.89 15.07 2.54
C TYR A 180 -4.80 13.89 2.21
N THR A 181 -5.87 13.67 2.99
CA THR A 181 -6.82 12.56 2.77
C THR A 181 -8.25 13.06 2.74
N VAL A 182 -9.14 12.34 2.06
CA VAL A 182 -10.57 12.66 1.98
C VAL A 182 -11.21 12.64 3.37
N GLU A 183 -10.83 11.72 4.22
CA GLU A 183 -11.32 11.60 5.59
C GLU A 183 -10.97 12.84 6.43
N ALA A 184 -9.71 13.32 6.32
CA ALA A 184 -9.27 14.54 7.02
C ALA A 184 -10.00 15.78 6.49
N ALA A 185 -10.20 15.87 5.17
CA ALA A 185 -10.95 16.97 4.57
C ALA A 185 -12.41 16.96 5.02
N THR A 186 -13.06 15.81 5.02
CA THR A 186 -14.44 15.65 5.47
C THR A 186 -14.59 16.08 6.93
N ALA A 187 -13.71 15.61 7.81
CA ALA A 187 -13.71 15.99 9.23
C ALA A 187 -13.50 17.51 9.44
N ALA A 188 -12.73 18.17 8.59
CA ALA A 188 -12.47 19.60 8.69
C ALA A 188 -13.61 20.46 8.09
N ILE A 189 -14.22 20.01 7.00
CA ILE A 189 -15.21 20.79 6.24
C ILE A 189 -16.62 20.65 6.83
N LEU A 190 -17.08 19.45 7.22
CA LEU A 190 -18.45 19.21 7.70
C LEU A 190 -18.86 20.14 8.85
N PRO A 191 -18.05 20.37 9.89
CA PRO A 191 -18.43 21.30 10.96
C PRO A 191 -18.63 22.74 10.48
N LEU A 192 -17.89 23.18 9.44
CA LEU A 192 -17.98 24.52 8.89
C LEU A 192 -19.25 24.74 8.04
N LEU A 193 -19.84 23.65 7.54
CA LEU A 193 -21.08 23.70 6.75
C LEU A 193 -22.33 23.51 7.62
N GLY A 194 -22.20 23.36 8.94
CA GLY A 194 -23.32 23.13 9.86
C GLY A 194 -23.94 21.73 9.74
N GLY A 195 -23.22 20.78 9.16
CA GLY A 195 -23.64 19.37 9.08
C GLY A 195 -23.20 18.61 10.33
N ASP A 196 -24.14 17.85 10.92
CA ASP A 196 -23.79 16.84 11.92
C ASP A 196 -22.97 15.73 11.26
N ALA A 197 -21.92 15.28 11.93
CA ALA A 197 -21.01 14.24 11.46
C ALA A 197 -21.65 12.82 11.41
N ASP A 198 -22.97 12.70 11.64
CA ASP A 198 -23.74 11.46 11.70
C ASP A 198 -24.78 11.37 10.56
N ALA A 199 -24.32 11.35 9.31
CA ALA A 199 -25.17 11.01 8.18
C ALA A 199 -24.57 9.90 7.32
#